data_bfaa85de181ab73302d7ab0ebf031a8f
#
_entry.id   bfaa85de181ab73302d7ab0ebf031a8f
#
_cell.length_a   1.000
_cell.length_b   1.000
_cell.length_c   1.000
_cell.angle_alpha   90.00
_cell.angle_beta   90.00
_cell.angle_gamma   90.00
#
_symmetry.space_group_name_H-M   'P 1'
#
loop_
_entity.id
_entity.type
_entity.pdbx_description
1 polymer ?
#
loop_
_entity_poly.entity_id
_entity_poly.type
_entity_poly.pdbx_seq_one_letter_code
_entity_poly.pdbx_strand_id
1 'polypeptide(L)'
;MASLANPFLQHLGIEIVAWSEGIAEFRMIIQPWHMNRNGALQGGVVSTLVDAACGYAGLFAPIDAPEVHGVTITLNVNFVSGARAGVLNVKAKKVGGGKTIFFSEAQVHDEIGNLIASGQASFKFRLAEAGLKK
;
A
#
# COMPACT_ATOMS: atom_id res chain seq x y z
N MET A 1 -9.00 -8.04 -12.07
CA MET A 1 -8.50 -8.82 -10.98
C MET A 1 -9.38 -8.68 -9.78
N ALA A 2 -9.94 -9.78 -9.35
CA ALA A 2 -10.88 -9.74 -8.23
C ALA A 2 -10.25 -9.20 -6.97
N SER A 3 -8.97 -9.49 -6.77
CA SER A 3 -8.29 -9.06 -5.56
C SER A 3 -8.10 -7.56 -5.48
N LEU A 4 -8.41 -6.84 -6.55
CA LEU A 4 -8.31 -5.39 -6.52
C LEU A 4 -9.56 -4.76 -5.92
N ALA A 5 -10.56 -5.55 -5.58
CA ALA A 5 -11.77 -5.03 -4.96
C ALA A 5 -11.49 -4.69 -3.51
N ASN A 6 -10.91 -3.54 -3.28
CA ASN A 6 -10.61 -3.01 -1.96
C ASN A 6 -11.40 -1.72 -1.81
N PRO A 7 -12.51 -1.76 -1.06
CA PRO A 7 -13.40 -0.60 -1.00
C PRO A 7 -12.74 0.68 -0.52
N PHE A 8 -11.85 0.58 0.47
CA PHE A 8 -11.20 1.77 1.00
C PHE A 8 -10.28 2.40 -0.03
N LEU A 9 -9.46 1.59 -0.69
CA LEU A 9 -8.57 2.11 -1.72
C LEU A 9 -9.37 2.69 -2.88
N GLN A 10 -10.45 2.03 -3.26
CA GLN A 10 -11.31 2.53 -4.33
C GLN A 10 -11.91 3.87 -3.96
N HIS A 11 -12.34 4.01 -2.72
CA HIS A 11 -12.93 5.28 -2.24
C HIS A 11 -11.92 6.42 -2.33
N LEU A 12 -10.66 6.14 -2.04
CA LEU A 12 -9.62 7.16 -2.12
C LEU A 12 -9.12 7.39 -3.54
N GLY A 13 -9.52 6.56 -4.49
CA GLY A 13 -9.07 6.71 -5.86
C GLY A 13 -7.67 6.16 -6.11
N ILE A 14 -7.27 5.18 -5.31
CA ILE A 14 -5.96 4.55 -5.45
C ILE A 14 -6.06 3.43 -6.48
N GLU A 15 -5.18 3.47 -7.47
CA GLU A 15 -5.14 2.45 -8.52
C GLU A 15 -3.91 1.58 -8.35
N ILE A 16 -4.06 0.31 -8.63
CA ILE A 16 -2.94 -0.63 -8.62
C ILE A 16 -2.46 -0.70 -10.06
N VAL A 17 -1.24 -0.24 -10.30
CA VAL A 17 -0.71 -0.18 -11.67
C VAL A 17 0.22 -1.34 -11.98
N ALA A 18 0.78 -2.00 -10.97
CA ALA A 18 1.60 -3.20 -11.17
C ALA A 18 1.56 -4.03 -9.90
N TRP A 19 1.47 -5.33 -10.07
CA TRP A 19 1.42 -6.25 -8.94
C TRP A 19 1.97 -7.60 -9.40
N SER A 20 3.05 -8.01 -8.76
CA SER A 20 3.70 -9.28 -9.06
C SER A 20 4.36 -9.80 -7.81
N GLU A 21 5.04 -10.92 -7.90
CA GLU A 21 5.67 -11.54 -6.75
C GLU A 21 6.64 -10.57 -6.09
N GLY A 22 6.34 -10.17 -4.86
CA GLY A 22 7.21 -9.29 -4.09
C GLY A 22 7.16 -7.82 -4.47
N ILE A 23 6.31 -7.41 -5.39
CA ILE A 23 6.28 -6.05 -5.94
C ILE A 23 4.85 -5.55 -6.03
N ALA A 24 4.63 -4.30 -5.64
CA ALA A 24 3.35 -3.63 -5.88
C ALA A 24 3.61 -2.16 -6.19
N GLU A 25 2.88 -1.62 -7.16
CA GLU A 25 2.95 -0.21 -7.51
C GLU A 25 1.56 0.35 -7.59
N PHE A 26 1.38 1.49 -6.94
CA PHE A 26 0.10 2.17 -6.87
C PHE A 26 0.22 3.57 -7.45
N ARG A 27 -0.91 4.15 -7.78
CA ARG A 27 -0.99 5.50 -8.32
C ARG A 27 -2.24 6.16 -7.77
N MET A 28 -2.14 7.44 -7.42
CA MET A 28 -3.30 8.19 -6.94
C MET A 28 -3.20 9.62 -7.44
N ILE A 29 -4.31 10.15 -7.99
CA ILE A 29 -4.40 11.56 -8.34
C ILE A 29 -4.89 12.28 -7.10
N ILE A 30 -4.16 13.29 -6.65
CA ILE A 30 -4.52 14.05 -5.45
C ILE A 30 -5.80 14.81 -5.71
N GLN A 31 -6.76 14.69 -4.80
CA GLN A 31 -8.06 15.32 -4.88
C GLN A 31 -8.28 16.23 -3.67
N PRO A 32 -9.23 17.18 -3.74
CA PRO A 32 -9.48 18.06 -2.60
C PRO A 32 -9.80 17.31 -1.31
N TRP A 33 -10.45 16.18 -1.38
CA TRP A 33 -10.81 15.42 -0.18
C TRP A 33 -9.64 14.62 0.41
N HIS A 34 -8.47 14.67 -0.21
CA HIS A 34 -7.27 14.09 0.37
C HIS A 34 -6.53 15.08 1.26
N MET A 35 -6.97 16.32 1.30
CA MET A 35 -6.26 17.38 1.99
C MET A 35 -6.66 17.51 3.45
N ASN A 36 -5.72 17.97 4.26
CA ASN A 36 -6.04 18.31 5.64
C ASN A 36 -6.57 19.75 5.67
N ARG A 37 -6.88 20.25 6.86
CA ARG A 37 -7.47 21.57 7.00
C ARG A 37 -6.52 22.71 6.64
N ASN A 38 -5.24 22.41 6.49
CA ASN A 38 -4.25 23.40 6.10
C ASN A 38 -3.96 23.36 4.60
N GLY A 39 -4.71 22.57 3.84
CA GLY A 39 -4.53 22.48 2.41
C GLY A 39 -3.33 21.66 1.98
N ALA A 40 -2.83 20.79 2.86
CA ALA A 40 -1.75 19.88 2.53
C ALA A 40 -2.29 18.45 2.57
N LEU A 41 -1.60 17.56 1.90
CA LEU A 41 -2.02 16.17 1.83
C LEU A 41 -2.09 15.59 3.25
N GLN A 42 -3.21 14.96 3.56
CA GLN A 42 -3.41 14.38 4.88
C GLN A 42 -2.45 13.22 5.09
N GLY A 43 -1.77 13.21 6.25
CA GLY A 43 -0.82 12.15 6.55
C GLY A 43 -1.42 10.77 6.52
N GLY A 44 -2.68 10.62 6.92
CA GLY A 44 -3.35 9.34 6.88
C GLY A 44 -3.52 8.79 5.47
N VAL A 45 -3.64 9.65 4.47
CA VAL A 45 -3.70 9.20 3.08
C VAL A 45 -2.35 8.62 2.67
N VAL A 46 -1.26 9.31 3.03
CA VAL A 46 0.08 8.84 2.71
C VAL A 46 0.36 7.51 3.43
N SER A 47 -0.03 7.43 4.69
CA SER A 47 0.14 6.18 5.45
C SER A 47 -0.64 5.03 4.83
N THR A 48 -1.82 5.31 4.29
CA THR A 48 -2.61 4.30 3.61
C THR A 48 -1.87 3.79 2.36
N LEU A 49 -1.28 4.71 1.60
CA LEU A 49 -0.53 4.32 0.40
C LEU A 49 0.62 3.39 0.76
N VAL A 50 1.38 3.73 1.81
CA VAL A 50 2.51 2.91 2.23
C VAL A 50 2.02 1.56 2.76
N ASP A 51 1.02 1.59 3.62
CA ASP A 51 0.49 0.37 4.24
C ASP A 51 -0.03 -0.60 3.18
N ALA A 52 -0.89 -0.10 2.31
CA ALA A 52 -1.51 -0.97 1.32
C ALA A 52 -0.49 -1.50 0.30
N ALA A 53 0.40 -0.65 -0.18
CA ALA A 53 1.38 -1.10 -1.16
C ALA A 53 2.32 -2.13 -0.56
N CYS A 54 2.77 -1.91 0.69
CA CYS A 54 3.62 -2.87 1.38
C CYS A 54 2.91 -4.21 1.56
N GLY A 55 1.62 -4.17 1.92
CA GLY A 55 0.85 -5.39 2.09
C GLY A 55 0.70 -6.15 0.78
N TYR A 56 0.30 -5.45 -0.26
CA TYR A 56 0.11 -6.09 -1.56
C TYR A 56 1.42 -6.72 -2.06
N ALA A 57 2.56 -6.06 -1.81
CA ALA A 57 3.85 -6.59 -2.27
C ALA A 57 4.11 -7.99 -1.73
N GLY A 58 3.68 -8.29 -0.52
CA GLY A 58 3.90 -9.59 0.07
C GLY A 58 2.74 -10.57 -0.07
N LEU A 59 1.61 -10.11 -0.65
CA LEU A 59 0.39 -10.91 -0.70
C LEU A 59 -0.01 -11.26 -2.14
N PHE A 60 0.92 -11.18 -3.07
CA PHE A 60 0.61 -11.52 -4.45
C PHE A 60 0.24 -13.00 -4.59
N ALA A 61 -0.79 -13.25 -5.37
CA ALA A 61 -1.15 -14.60 -5.75
C ALA A 61 -1.49 -14.61 -7.24
N PRO A 62 -1.00 -15.58 -7.99
CA PRO A 62 -1.37 -15.69 -9.40
C PRO A 62 -2.87 -15.84 -9.56
N ILE A 63 -3.38 -15.51 -10.73
CA ILE A 63 -4.81 -15.49 -10.95
C ILE A 63 -5.49 -16.83 -10.69
N ASP A 64 -4.77 -17.93 -10.92
CA ASP A 64 -5.35 -19.26 -10.72
C ASP A 64 -5.12 -19.82 -9.34
N ALA A 65 -4.44 -19.08 -8.47
CA ALA A 65 -4.15 -19.56 -7.13
C ALA A 65 -5.10 -18.94 -6.13
N PRO A 66 -5.27 -19.55 -4.96
CA PRO A 66 -6.06 -18.93 -3.89
C PRO A 66 -5.47 -17.61 -3.49
N GLU A 67 -6.33 -16.67 -3.11
CA GLU A 67 -5.87 -15.39 -2.63
C GLU A 67 -5.10 -15.57 -1.33
N VAL A 68 -4.10 -14.71 -1.15
CA VAL A 68 -3.28 -14.70 0.05
C VAL A 68 -3.64 -13.45 0.82
N HIS A 69 -3.93 -13.59 2.10
CA HIS A 69 -4.36 -12.47 2.94
C HIS A 69 -3.40 -12.27 4.10
N GLY A 70 -3.41 -11.07 4.64
CA GLY A 70 -2.57 -10.73 5.76
C GLY A 70 -3.12 -9.56 6.53
N VAL A 71 -2.53 -9.31 7.69
CA VAL A 71 -2.88 -8.15 8.51
C VAL A 71 -1.61 -7.41 8.87
N THR A 72 -1.70 -6.09 8.94
CA THR A 72 -0.58 -5.24 9.30
C THR A 72 -0.26 -5.40 10.77
N ILE A 73 1.02 -5.63 11.10
CA ILE A 73 1.47 -5.67 12.49
C ILE A 73 2.08 -4.32 12.85
N THR A 74 2.98 -3.82 12.01
CA THR A 74 3.61 -2.52 12.24
C THR A 74 3.60 -1.72 10.96
N LEU A 75 3.58 -0.41 11.11
CA LEU A 75 3.65 0.52 10.01
C LEU A 75 4.46 1.71 10.47
N ASN A 76 5.50 2.05 9.73
CA ASN A 76 6.35 3.19 10.04
C ASN A 76 6.47 4.03 8.79
N VAL A 77 6.13 5.31 8.88
CA VAL A 77 6.14 6.20 7.73
C VAL A 77 6.92 7.45 8.07
N ASN A 78 7.84 7.82 7.19
CA ASN A 78 8.55 9.09 7.26
C ASN A 78 7.94 10.02 6.24
N PHE A 79 7.43 11.15 6.70
CA PHE A 79 6.83 12.15 5.84
C PHE A 79 7.93 13.12 5.47
N VAL A 80 8.46 12.97 4.25
CA VAL A 80 9.68 13.66 3.84
C VAL A 80 9.37 15.04 3.29
N SER A 81 8.36 15.16 2.44
CA SER A 81 7.95 16.44 1.91
C SER A 81 6.47 16.43 1.60
N GLY A 82 5.89 17.61 1.44
CA GLY A 82 4.46 17.70 1.17
C GLY A 82 4.14 17.68 -0.30
N ALA A 83 2.88 17.39 -0.61
CA ALA A 83 2.37 17.48 -1.96
C ALA A 83 0.98 18.12 -1.88
N ARG A 84 0.63 18.89 -2.89
CA ARG A 84 -0.65 19.61 -2.89
C ARG A 84 -1.51 19.28 -4.09
N ALA A 85 -0.93 18.77 -5.14
CA ALA A 85 -1.65 18.48 -6.38
C ALA A 85 -0.84 17.50 -7.21
N GLY A 86 -1.48 16.95 -8.21
CA GLY A 86 -0.82 16.09 -9.17
C GLY A 86 -0.98 14.63 -8.83
N VAL A 87 -0.03 13.83 -9.25
CA VAL A 87 -0.09 12.39 -9.15
C VAL A 87 0.96 11.89 -8.16
N LEU A 88 0.58 10.97 -7.31
CA LEU A 88 1.52 10.26 -6.45
C LEU A 88 1.71 8.86 -7.01
N ASN A 89 2.96 8.43 -7.03
CA ASN A 89 3.34 7.08 -7.44
C ASN A 89 3.97 6.38 -6.25
N VAL A 90 3.56 5.15 -6.01
CA VAL A 90 4.02 4.37 -4.87
C VAL A 90 4.63 3.09 -5.38
N LYS A 91 5.82 2.77 -4.88
CA LYS A 91 6.48 1.52 -5.22
C LYS A 91 6.82 0.81 -3.94
N ALA A 92 6.44 -0.45 -3.85
CA ALA A 92 6.70 -1.27 -2.68
C ALA A 92 7.33 -2.58 -3.08
N LYS A 93 8.15 -3.12 -2.19
CA LYS A 93 8.73 -4.42 -2.40
C LYS A 93 8.81 -5.16 -1.07
N LYS A 94 8.59 -6.47 -1.14
CA LYS A 94 8.84 -7.34 0.00
C LYS A 94 10.35 -7.48 0.15
N VAL A 95 10.84 -7.27 1.36
CA VAL A 95 12.29 -7.31 1.62
C VAL A 95 12.71 -8.54 2.40
N GLY A 96 11.76 -9.28 2.98
CA GLY A 96 12.13 -10.48 3.72
C GLY A 96 10.93 -11.08 4.39
N GLY A 97 11.18 -12.18 5.09
CA GLY A 97 10.13 -12.82 5.86
C GLY A 97 10.21 -14.33 5.77
N GLY A 98 9.24 -14.97 6.37
CA GLY A 98 9.13 -16.41 6.39
C GLY A 98 7.71 -16.86 6.15
N LYS A 99 7.31 -17.94 6.80
CA LYS A 99 5.97 -18.49 6.59
C LYS A 99 4.88 -17.72 7.30
N THR A 100 5.22 -17.05 8.38
CA THR A 100 4.23 -16.41 9.23
C THR A 100 4.17 -14.90 9.05
N ILE A 101 5.33 -14.28 8.90
CA ILE A 101 5.46 -12.82 8.86
C ILE A 101 6.31 -12.42 7.67
N PHE A 102 6.00 -11.28 7.06
CA PHE A 102 6.87 -10.72 6.04
C PHE A 102 7.03 -9.22 6.28
N PHE A 103 8.07 -8.68 5.67
CA PHE A 103 8.45 -7.27 5.79
C PHE A 103 8.54 -6.66 4.41
N SER A 104 8.04 -5.45 4.28
CA SER A 104 8.07 -4.71 3.01
C SER A 104 8.49 -3.28 3.26
N GLU A 105 8.94 -2.62 2.20
CA GLU A 105 9.24 -1.20 2.24
C GLU A 105 8.61 -0.53 1.03
N ALA A 106 8.35 0.77 1.14
CA ALA A 106 7.71 1.50 0.07
C ALA A 106 8.20 2.94 0.03
N GLN A 107 8.13 3.55 -1.14
CA GLN A 107 8.41 4.96 -1.33
C GLN A 107 7.27 5.58 -2.12
N VAL A 108 6.94 6.81 -1.75
CA VAL A 108 5.92 7.61 -2.43
C VAL A 108 6.63 8.79 -3.07
N HIS A 109 6.44 8.95 -4.37
CA HIS A 109 7.04 10.05 -5.11
C HIS A 109 5.94 10.86 -5.81
N ASP A 110 6.19 12.13 -6.02
CA ASP A 110 5.28 12.93 -6.86
C ASP A 110 5.64 12.67 -8.33
N GLU A 111 4.90 13.35 -9.24
CA GLU A 111 5.04 13.03 -10.66
C GLU A 111 6.35 13.52 -11.26
N ILE A 112 7.07 14.39 -10.58
CA ILE A 112 8.39 14.82 -11.07
C ILE A 112 9.52 14.14 -10.31
N GLY A 113 9.20 13.17 -9.46
CA GLY A 113 10.22 12.34 -8.83
C GLY A 113 10.67 12.76 -7.45
N ASN A 114 10.04 13.78 -6.85
CA ASN A 114 10.39 14.16 -5.49
C ASN A 114 9.90 13.11 -4.51
N LEU A 115 10.72 12.76 -3.53
CA LEU A 115 10.32 11.82 -2.49
C LEU A 115 9.36 12.50 -1.52
N ILE A 116 8.16 11.99 -1.43
CA ILE A 116 7.13 12.51 -0.53
C ILE A 116 7.15 11.76 0.79
N ALA A 117 7.34 10.46 0.75
CA ALA A 117 7.36 9.64 1.95
C ALA A 117 8.08 8.34 1.70
N SER A 118 8.62 7.77 2.77
CA SER A 118 9.17 6.43 2.72
C SER A 118 8.67 5.69 3.94
N GLY A 119 8.56 4.38 3.84
CA GLY A 119 8.06 3.63 4.97
C GLY A 119 8.36 2.17 4.86
N GLN A 120 8.03 1.48 5.94
CA GLN A 120 8.20 0.05 6.02
C GLN A 120 7.11 -0.51 6.91
N ALA A 121 6.78 -1.76 6.68
CA ALA A 121 5.69 -2.39 7.41
C ALA A 121 5.95 -3.87 7.53
N SER A 122 5.39 -4.47 8.57
CA SER A 122 5.41 -5.91 8.74
C SER A 122 3.99 -6.42 8.79
N PHE A 123 3.80 -7.63 8.32
CA PHE A 123 2.48 -8.22 8.17
C PHE A 123 2.53 -9.67 8.62
N LYS A 124 1.41 -10.13 9.11
CA LYS A 124 1.24 -11.53 9.43
C LYS A 124 0.30 -12.14 8.40
N PHE A 125 0.70 -13.26 7.80
CA PHE A 125 -0.19 -13.96 6.89
C PHE A 125 -1.40 -14.48 7.64
N ARG A 126 -2.56 -14.38 7.02
CA ARG A 126 -3.77 -14.95 7.58
C ARG A 126 -3.97 -16.31 6.97
N LEU A 127 -4.52 -17.22 7.77
CA LEU A 127 -4.81 -18.54 7.28
C LEU A 127 -5.94 -18.50 6.28
N ALA A 128 -6.06 -19.56 5.51
CA ALA A 128 -7.15 -19.69 4.57
C ALA A 128 -8.48 -19.66 5.31
N GLU A 129 -9.55 -19.57 4.55
CA GLU A 129 -10.89 -19.39 5.08
C GLU A 129 -11.20 -20.28 6.27
N ALA A 130 -10.83 -21.54 6.21
CA ALA A 130 -11.15 -22.47 7.28
C ALA A 130 -10.55 -22.02 8.59
N GLY A 131 -9.38 -21.43 8.56
CA GLY A 131 -8.71 -20.98 9.77
C GLY A 131 -9.23 -19.69 10.31
N LEU A 132 -10.12 -19.02 9.61
CA LEU A 132 -10.64 -17.75 10.05
C LEU A 132 -11.90 -17.84 10.85
N LYS A 133 -12.43 -19.03 10.91
CA LYS A 133 -13.63 -19.12 11.67
C LYS A 133 -13.31 -18.85 13.06
N LYS A 134 -13.93 -18.19 13.61
CA LYS A 134 -13.48 -17.95 14.87
C LYS A 134 -14.38 -17.36 15.60
#